data_6b637c7b20bddfa8a4a0fb8963440221
#
_entry.id   6b637c7b20bddfa8a4a0fb8963440221
#
_cell.length_a   1.000
_cell.length_b   1.000
_cell.length_c   1.000
_cell.angle_alpha   90.00
_cell.angle_beta   90.00
_cell.angle_gamma   90.00
#
_symmetry.space_group_name_H-M   'P 1'
#
loop_
_entity.id
_entity.type
_entity.pdbx_description
1 polymer ?
#
loop_
_entity_poly.entity_id
_entity_poly.type
_entity_poly.pdbx_seq_one_letter_code
_entity_poly.pdbx_strand_id
1 'polypeptide(L)'
;MIALTKALAKELGPSGIRVNCVAPGVIETDMCASVDPAVLAEMAEESCVGRNGTPMDVAKAMAYLADAEFITGHVLSVNGGYVI
;
A
#
# COMPACT_ATOMS: atom_id res chain seq x y z
N MET A 1 9.65 7.83 2.94
CA MET A 1 9.29 6.97 1.77
C MET A 1 8.73 7.78 0.61
N ILE A 2 7.79 8.68 0.85
CA ILE A 2 7.18 9.49 -0.23
C ILE A 2 8.22 10.36 -0.94
N ALA A 3 9.01 11.10 -0.19
CA ALA A 3 10.03 11.98 -0.75
C ALA A 3 11.11 11.19 -1.51
N LEU A 4 11.52 10.05 -0.96
CA LEU A 4 12.51 9.18 -1.62
C LEU A 4 11.96 8.60 -2.92
N THR A 5 10.72 8.16 -2.92
CA THR A 5 10.05 7.64 -4.12
C THR A 5 10.06 8.67 -5.26
N LYS A 6 9.66 9.91 -4.95
CA LYS A 6 9.61 10.98 -5.92
C LYS A 6 10.99 11.39 -6.42
N ALA A 7 11.96 11.47 -5.53
CA ALA A 7 13.33 11.80 -5.89
C ALA A 7 13.94 10.74 -6.82
N LEU A 8 13.79 9.47 -6.48
CA LEU A 8 14.28 8.37 -7.31
C LEU A 8 13.55 8.29 -8.65
N ALA A 9 12.25 8.57 -8.68
CA ALA A 9 11.50 8.57 -9.94
C ALA A 9 12.02 9.63 -10.90
N LYS A 10 12.34 10.82 -10.40
CA LYS A 10 12.90 11.90 -11.22
C LYS A 10 14.31 11.57 -11.70
N GLU A 11 15.14 10.98 -10.84
CA GLU A 11 16.52 10.66 -11.17
C GLU A 11 16.61 9.50 -12.15
N LEU A 12 15.81 8.45 -11.97
CA LEU A 12 15.89 7.22 -12.74
C LEU A 12 14.95 7.18 -13.96
N GLY A 13 13.97 8.08 -14.02
CA GLY A 13 13.04 8.17 -15.13
C GLY A 13 13.71 8.26 -16.49
N PRO A 14 14.72 9.15 -16.68
CA PRO A 14 15.42 9.24 -17.96
C PRO A 14 16.14 7.96 -18.38
N SER A 15 16.43 7.07 -17.42
CA SER A 15 17.02 5.76 -17.69
C SER A 15 15.97 4.67 -17.97
N GLY A 16 14.69 5.04 -18.02
CA GLY A 16 13.61 4.09 -18.28
C GLY A 16 13.20 3.28 -17.06
N ILE A 17 13.56 3.75 -15.86
CA ILE A 17 13.23 3.05 -14.60
C ILE A 17 12.08 3.78 -13.92
N ARG A 18 11.02 3.06 -13.59
CA ARG A 18 9.88 3.57 -12.82
C ARG A 18 10.06 3.24 -11.34
N VAL A 19 9.72 4.18 -10.49
CA VAL A 19 9.79 4.01 -9.03
C VAL A 19 8.47 4.43 -8.43
N ASN A 20 7.78 3.51 -7.80
CA ASN A 20 6.52 3.73 -7.12
C ASN A 20 6.57 3.16 -5.70
N CYS A 21 5.64 3.58 -4.87
CA CYS A 21 5.55 3.12 -3.49
C CYS A 21 4.12 2.66 -3.21
N VAL A 22 3.99 1.60 -2.41
CA VAL A 22 2.69 1.16 -1.89
C VAL A 22 2.66 1.48 -0.40
N ALA A 23 1.64 2.20 0.03
CA ALA A 23 1.41 2.55 1.43
C ALA A 23 0.21 1.72 1.94
N PRO A 24 0.45 0.57 2.59
CA PRO A 24 -0.63 -0.26 3.11
C PRO A 24 -1.24 0.35 4.36
N GLY A 25 -2.51 0.06 4.60
CA GLY A 25 -3.19 0.35 5.85
C GLY A 25 -3.00 -0.80 6.85
N VAL A 26 -4.08 -1.19 7.53
CA VAL A 26 -4.03 -2.32 8.45
C VAL A 26 -4.15 -3.61 7.64
N ILE A 27 -3.06 -4.37 7.62
CA ILE A 27 -2.97 -5.63 6.88
C ILE A 27 -2.83 -6.77 7.88
N GLU A 28 -3.73 -7.73 7.82
CA GLU A 28 -3.68 -8.92 8.66
C GLU A 28 -2.64 -9.89 8.12
N THR A 29 -1.60 -10.08 8.91
CA THR A 29 -0.48 -10.99 8.63
C THR A 29 -0.27 -11.90 9.84
N ASP A 30 0.67 -12.84 9.75
CA ASP A 30 1.05 -13.68 10.88
C ASP A 30 1.53 -12.87 12.08
N MET A 31 2.07 -11.70 11.87
CA MET A 31 2.49 -10.79 12.95
C MET A 31 1.30 -10.26 13.74
N CYS A 32 0.10 -10.25 13.18
CA CYS A 32 -1.12 -9.83 13.86
C CYS A 32 -1.65 -10.89 14.83
N ALA A 33 -1.07 -12.09 14.86
CA ALA A 33 -1.51 -13.16 15.76
C ALA A 33 -1.38 -12.79 17.25
N SER A 34 -0.48 -11.86 17.58
CA SER A 34 -0.30 -11.35 18.94
C SER A 34 -1.21 -10.17 19.28
N VAL A 35 -1.96 -9.66 18.32
CA VAL A 35 -2.88 -8.53 18.51
C VAL A 35 -4.24 -9.07 18.96
N ASP A 36 -4.86 -8.39 19.94
CA ASP A 36 -6.19 -8.75 20.41
C ASP A 36 -7.19 -8.72 19.25
N PRO A 37 -7.96 -9.81 19.03
CA PRO A 37 -8.98 -9.84 17.99
C PRO A 37 -10.00 -8.69 18.07
N ALA A 38 -10.31 -8.21 19.28
CA ALA A 38 -11.20 -7.07 19.44
C ALA A 38 -10.62 -5.79 18.86
N VAL A 39 -9.31 -5.58 18.98
CA VAL A 39 -8.62 -4.42 18.40
C VAL A 39 -8.61 -4.51 16.86
N LEU A 40 -8.38 -5.70 16.33
CA LEU A 40 -8.43 -5.91 14.88
C LEU A 40 -9.83 -5.65 14.33
N ALA A 41 -10.88 -6.06 15.08
CA ALA A 41 -12.27 -5.80 14.68
C ALA A 41 -12.59 -4.31 14.67
N GLU A 42 -12.11 -3.56 15.67
CA GLU A 42 -12.27 -2.10 15.70
C GLU A 42 -11.60 -1.42 14.50
N MET A 43 -10.40 -1.85 14.15
CA MET A 43 -9.68 -1.33 12.99
C MET A 43 -10.43 -1.62 11.70
N ALA A 44 -11.01 -2.82 11.58
CA ALA A 44 -11.82 -3.18 10.42
C ALA A 44 -13.06 -2.29 10.27
N GLU A 45 -13.71 -1.94 11.38
CA GLU A 45 -14.88 -1.05 11.37
C GLU A 45 -14.53 0.37 10.91
N GLU A 46 -13.33 0.86 11.22
CA GLU A 46 -12.86 2.17 10.81
C GLU A 46 -12.50 2.24 9.33
N SER A 47 -12.26 1.10 8.69
CA SER A 47 -12.06 1.03 7.25
C SER A 47 -13.37 1.29 6.50
N CYS A 48 -13.30 2.07 5.42
CA CYS A 48 -14.50 2.36 4.61
C CYS A 48 -15.07 1.10 3.95
N VAL A 49 -14.23 0.09 3.68
CA VAL A 49 -14.69 -1.18 3.12
C VAL A 49 -15.08 -2.21 4.18
N GLY A 50 -14.98 -1.86 5.45
CA GLY A 50 -15.47 -2.68 6.56
C GLY A 50 -14.62 -3.89 6.92
N ARG A 51 -13.38 -3.96 6.46
CA ARG A 51 -12.45 -5.04 6.79
C ARG A 51 -11.00 -4.56 6.76
N ASN A 52 -10.13 -5.30 7.41
CA ASN A 52 -8.68 -5.13 7.26
C ASN A 52 -8.22 -5.73 5.94
N GLY A 53 -7.08 -5.28 5.45
CA GLY A 53 -6.50 -5.82 4.24
C GLY A 53 -5.81 -7.16 4.46
N THR A 54 -5.50 -7.81 3.35
CA THR A 54 -4.72 -9.05 3.33
C THR A 54 -3.41 -8.80 2.57
N PRO A 55 -2.39 -9.68 2.76
CA PRO A 55 -1.19 -9.58 1.93
C PRO A 55 -1.48 -9.61 0.43
N MET A 56 -2.53 -10.33 0.01
CA MET A 56 -2.93 -10.39 -1.40
C MET A 56 -3.43 -9.04 -1.90
N ASP A 57 -4.11 -8.24 -1.06
CA ASP A 57 -4.55 -6.90 -1.44
C ASP A 57 -3.34 -6.02 -1.80
N VAL A 58 -2.27 -6.10 -1.01
CA VAL A 58 -1.03 -5.38 -1.28
C VAL A 58 -0.32 -5.92 -2.52
N ALA A 59 -0.26 -7.24 -2.66
CA ALA A 59 0.39 -7.88 -3.80
C ALA A 59 -0.28 -7.52 -5.12
N LYS A 60 -1.60 -7.44 -5.15
CA LYS A 60 -2.35 -7.00 -6.35
C LYS A 60 -2.02 -5.57 -6.74
N ALA A 61 -1.88 -4.68 -5.76
CA ALA A 61 -1.50 -3.29 -6.01
C ALA A 61 -0.08 -3.20 -6.58
N MET A 62 0.84 -3.97 -6.03
CA MET A 62 2.23 -4.02 -6.51
C MET A 62 2.30 -4.56 -7.93
N ALA A 63 1.55 -5.61 -8.25
CA ALA A 63 1.49 -6.18 -9.59
C ALA A 63 0.93 -5.17 -10.61
N TYR A 64 -0.10 -4.41 -10.22
CA TYR A 64 -0.65 -3.36 -11.07
C TYR A 64 0.42 -2.30 -11.39
N LEU A 65 1.14 -1.81 -10.38
CA LEU A 65 2.18 -0.81 -10.58
C LEU A 65 3.35 -1.35 -11.41
N ALA A 66 3.68 -2.62 -11.27
CA ALA A 66 4.73 -3.25 -12.08
C ALA A 66 4.37 -3.25 -13.56
N ASP A 67 3.09 -3.37 -13.90
CA ASP A 67 2.59 -3.42 -15.28
C ASP A 67 2.25 -2.04 -15.86
N ALA A 68 2.06 -1.03 -15.00
CA ALA A 68 1.58 0.29 -15.41
C ALA A 68 2.74 1.15 -15.92
N GLU A 69 2.99 1.11 -17.22
CA GLU A 69 4.16 1.74 -17.86
C GLU A 69 4.22 3.26 -17.77
N PHE A 70 3.09 3.90 -17.60
CA PHE A 70 3.01 5.37 -17.57
C PHE A 70 2.83 5.92 -16.16
N ILE A 71 3.14 5.12 -15.12
CA ILE A 71 3.05 5.53 -13.73
C ILE A 71 4.43 5.45 -13.08
N THR A 72 4.91 6.58 -12.58
CA THR A 72 6.13 6.67 -11.78
C THR A 72 5.99 7.79 -10.76
N GLY A 73 6.74 7.72 -9.68
CA GLY A 73 6.70 8.71 -8.61
C GLY A 73 5.40 8.69 -7.82
N HIS A 74 4.60 7.64 -7.94
CA HIS A 74 3.29 7.54 -7.31
C HIS A 74 3.36 6.78 -5.99
N VAL A 75 2.57 7.23 -5.03
CA VAL A 75 2.34 6.52 -3.76
C VAL A 75 0.90 6.02 -3.79
N LEU A 76 0.73 4.72 -3.92
CA LEU A 76 -0.58 4.08 -3.97
C LEU A 76 -0.97 3.62 -2.57
N SER A 77 -2.03 4.22 -2.03
CA SER A 77 -2.57 3.83 -0.73
C SER A 77 -3.48 2.61 -0.88
N VAL A 78 -3.18 1.56 -0.11
CA VAL A 78 -3.95 0.32 -0.09
C VAL A 78 -4.44 0.11 1.34
N ASN A 79 -5.46 0.89 1.72
CA ASN A 79 -5.88 1.01 3.12
C ASN A 79 -7.39 0.88 3.33
N GLY A 80 -8.16 0.55 2.29
CA GLY A 80 -9.61 0.46 2.39
C GLY A 80 -10.28 1.74 2.88
N GLY A 81 -9.62 2.88 2.76
CA GLY A 81 -10.12 4.17 3.26
C GLY A 81 -9.90 4.39 4.75
N TYR A 82 -9.07 3.58 5.39
CA TYR A 82 -8.84 3.64 6.84
C TYR A 82 -8.36 5.02 7.33
N VAL A 83 -7.53 5.69 6.57
CA VAL A 83 -6.95 6.99 6.93
C VAL A 83 -7.26 8.02 5.84
N ILE A 84 -8.51 8.28 5.66
CA ILE A 84 -8.95 9.32 4.72
C ILE A 84 -9.02 10.68 5.40
#